data_c2c4fbb1926be93bcb34182d72b2b775
#
_entry.id   c2c4fbb1926be93bcb34182d72b2b775
#
_cell.length_a   1.000
_cell.length_b   1.000
_cell.length_c   1.000
_cell.angle_alpha   90.00
_cell.angle_beta   90.00
_cell.angle_gamma   90.00
#
_symmetry.space_group_name_H-M   'P 1'
#
loop_
_entity.id
_entity.type
_entity.pdbx_description
1 polymer ?
#
loop_
_entity_poly.entity_id
_entity_poly.type
_entity_poly.pdbx_seq_one_letter_code
_entity_poly.pdbx_strand_id
1 'polypeptide(L)'
;MLALQEKARRKAGRKLFEYFPETGPLRRELYRQHLEFFRLGKDHPTRCFMAANRVGKTEGGGGYETVLHLTGLYPDWWDGRRFDAPIDAWAAGDTNETVRDIIQTKLLGPKEELGTGLIPRECIGEVKYRPNSNGSADYITVKHVSGGWSRLALKSYEQGRVSFQGTEKDLVWLDEESNEGIRAECVMRLMTTGGLLIETFTPLKGLTPLVLGYIGESGIDGDERVKTNGDKAFVMAGWDDVPHLSTETKARMMAECEPHLRDARSKGIPSLGAGAIYPVPEADIVIDDFPIPDHWPRAYGLDVGWNRTAGVWGAQNPDTKVWYLFSEHYVGQAEPVIHASAIKSRGDWIPGTIDPAARGRGQRDGHQLLQDYQDLGLDLTMADNGVESGLYTVWTGLSSGQIKVFKSLRNWLAEYRIYRRDEKGHIVKKNDHLMDATRYLIVTGPEIAKVKPAKKVQPLGQFYGATGWMGN
;
A
#
# COMPACT_ATOMS: atom_id res chain seq x y z
N MET A 1 5.22 -4.45 -52.85
CA MET A 1 5.60 -5.04 -51.56
C MET A 1 6.72 -4.27 -50.86
N LEU A 2 7.90 -4.09 -51.50
CA LEU A 2 9.04 -3.36 -50.89
C LEU A 2 8.71 -1.93 -50.45
N ALA A 3 7.94 -1.17 -51.24
CA ALA A 3 7.54 0.20 -50.89
C ALA A 3 6.56 0.26 -49.70
N LEU A 4 5.70 -0.75 -49.55
CA LEU A 4 4.81 -0.88 -48.40
C LEU A 4 5.57 -1.30 -47.13
N GLN A 5 6.57 -2.17 -47.26
CA GLN A 5 7.47 -2.55 -46.17
C GLN A 5 8.34 -1.39 -45.71
N GLU A 6 8.88 -0.60 -46.68
CA GLU A 6 9.66 0.61 -46.38
C GLU A 6 8.79 1.69 -45.69
N LYS A 7 7.54 1.89 -46.16
CA LYS A 7 6.59 2.80 -45.52
C LYS A 7 6.19 2.33 -44.13
N ALA A 8 5.98 1.03 -43.92
CA ALA A 8 5.72 0.44 -42.61
C ALA A 8 6.92 0.58 -41.70
N ARG A 9 8.15 0.37 -42.21
CA ARG A 9 9.40 0.53 -41.46
C ARG A 9 9.66 1.98 -41.08
N ARG A 10 9.40 2.97 -41.98
CA ARG A 10 9.49 4.40 -41.65
C ARG A 10 8.43 4.81 -40.64
N LYS A 11 7.24 4.22 -40.69
CA LYS A 11 6.16 4.46 -39.74
C LYS A 11 6.52 3.88 -38.36
N ALA A 12 7.04 2.65 -38.30
CA ALA A 12 7.52 2.03 -37.10
C ALA A 12 8.66 2.81 -36.43
N GLY A 13 9.58 3.41 -37.20
CA GLY A 13 10.67 4.25 -36.70
C GLY A 13 10.26 5.62 -36.17
N ARG A 14 8.97 5.97 -36.23
CA ARG A 14 8.42 7.25 -35.73
C ARG A 14 7.44 7.07 -34.58
N LYS A 15 7.45 5.94 -33.90
CA LYS A 15 6.50 5.60 -32.83
C LYS A 15 6.42 6.68 -31.76
N LEU A 16 7.53 7.28 -31.36
CA LEU A 16 7.57 8.37 -30.39
C LEU A 16 6.68 9.56 -30.82
N PHE A 17 6.75 9.95 -32.09
CA PHE A 17 6.03 11.11 -32.62
C PHE A 17 4.56 10.83 -32.96
N GLU A 18 4.17 9.56 -33.03
CA GLU A 18 2.80 9.12 -33.27
C GLU A 18 2.03 8.85 -31.96
N TYR A 19 2.74 8.84 -30.82
CA TYR A 19 2.11 8.72 -29.52
C TYR A 19 1.38 10.01 -29.15
N PHE A 20 0.20 9.86 -28.57
CA PHE A 20 -0.65 10.98 -28.16
C PHE A 20 -0.96 11.96 -29.31
N PRO A 21 -1.56 11.50 -30.40
CA PRO A 21 -1.83 12.32 -31.57
C PRO A 21 -2.81 13.45 -31.26
N GLU A 22 -2.79 14.49 -32.08
CA GLU A 22 -3.67 15.66 -31.92
C GLU A 22 -5.13 15.36 -32.28
N THR A 23 -5.33 14.49 -33.24
CA THR A 23 -6.64 14.15 -33.80
C THR A 23 -6.88 12.64 -33.84
N GLY A 24 -8.13 12.25 -34.10
CA GLY A 24 -8.51 10.87 -34.27
C GLY A 24 -9.03 10.20 -33.00
N PRO A 25 -9.32 8.89 -33.08
CA PRO A 25 -9.93 8.15 -31.96
C PRO A 25 -9.01 7.97 -30.77
N LEU A 26 -7.69 8.09 -30.96
CA LEU A 26 -6.67 7.97 -29.93
C LEU A 26 -6.02 9.33 -29.61
N ARG A 27 -6.72 10.44 -29.86
CA ARG A 27 -6.19 11.78 -29.60
C ARG A 27 -5.82 11.97 -28.12
N ARG A 28 -4.75 12.74 -27.87
CA ARG A 28 -4.14 12.93 -26.53
C ARG A 28 -5.12 13.41 -25.47
N GLU A 29 -6.11 14.23 -25.84
CA GLU A 29 -7.12 14.76 -24.91
C GLU A 29 -7.92 13.67 -24.18
N LEU A 30 -7.99 12.46 -24.74
CA LEU A 30 -8.66 11.31 -24.15
C LEU A 30 -7.77 10.56 -23.15
N TYR A 31 -6.51 10.92 -23.02
CA TYR A 31 -5.55 10.35 -22.07
C TYR A 31 -5.24 11.31 -20.94
N ARG A 32 -6.27 11.90 -20.35
CA ARG A 32 -6.15 12.97 -19.34
C ARG A 32 -5.21 12.61 -18.19
N GLN A 33 -5.27 11.38 -17.69
CA GLN A 33 -4.44 10.94 -16.58
C GLN A 33 -2.95 10.85 -16.97
N HIS A 34 -2.63 10.44 -18.20
CA HIS A 34 -1.26 10.44 -18.70
C HIS A 34 -0.71 11.88 -18.82
N LEU A 35 -1.50 12.79 -19.39
CA LEU A 35 -1.09 14.19 -19.52
C LEU A 35 -0.88 14.84 -18.15
N GLU A 36 -1.76 14.55 -17.19
CA GLU A 36 -1.62 15.06 -15.83
C GLU A 36 -0.38 14.48 -15.13
N PHE A 37 -0.12 13.19 -15.32
CA PHE A 37 1.09 12.55 -14.80
C PHE A 37 2.36 13.24 -15.32
N PHE A 38 2.43 13.57 -16.62
CA PHE A 38 3.55 14.32 -17.20
C PHE A 38 3.65 15.73 -16.64
N ARG A 39 2.53 16.45 -16.57
CA ARG A 39 2.47 17.83 -16.06
C ARG A 39 3.01 17.96 -14.65
N LEU A 40 2.64 17.04 -13.78
CA LEU A 40 3.11 16.99 -12.39
C LEU A 40 4.62 16.82 -12.27
N GLY A 41 5.31 16.38 -13.31
CA GLY A 41 6.77 16.26 -13.35
C GLY A 41 7.52 17.59 -13.24
N LYS A 42 6.87 18.74 -13.44
CA LYS A 42 7.46 20.06 -13.20
C LYS A 42 7.79 20.29 -11.73
N ASP A 43 6.82 19.96 -10.87
CA ASP A 43 6.81 20.38 -9.47
C ASP A 43 7.06 19.22 -8.50
N HIS A 44 6.84 17.99 -8.95
CA HIS A 44 6.94 16.79 -8.13
C HIS A 44 7.97 15.82 -8.71
N PRO A 45 9.21 15.80 -8.18
CA PRO A 45 10.26 14.93 -8.70
C PRO A 45 10.00 13.44 -8.45
N THR A 46 9.17 13.09 -7.48
CA THR A 46 8.80 11.70 -7.17
C THR A 46 7.34 11.46 -7.54
N ARG A 47 7.10 10.65 -8.58
CA ARG A 47 5.75 10.42 -9.08
C ARG A 47 5.42 8.95 -9.28
N CYS A 48 4.17 8.61 -8.97
CA CYS A 48 3.61 7.29 -9.21
C CYS A 48 2.45 7.37 -10.20
N PHE A 49 2.51 6.58 -11.28
CA PHE A 49 1.37 6.29 -12.15
C PHE A 49 0.77 4.96 -11.73
N MET A 50 -0.16 5.02 -10.78
CA MET A 50 -0.85 3.87 -10.22
C MET A 50 -2.04 3.53 -11.12
N ALA A 51 -1.88 2.54 -12.00
CA ALA A 51 -2.84 2.40 -13.08
C ALA A 51 -3.29 0.95 -13.29
N ALA A 52 -4.51 0.81 -13.77
CA ALA A 52 -5.10 -0.46 -14.15
C ALA A 52 -4.24 -1.20 -15.19
N ASN A 53 -4.50 -2.49 -15.36
CA ASN A 53 -3.85 -3.27 -16.41
C ASN A 53 -4.26 -2.77 -17.81
N ARG A 54 -3.32 -2.77 -18.76
CA ARG A 54 -3.56 -2.40 -20.16
C ARG A 54 -3.92 -0.94 -20.44
N VAL A 55 -3.80 -0.04 -19.47
CA VAL A 55 -4.01 1.41 -19.71
C VAL A 55 -2.79 2.12 -20.32
N GLY A 56 -1.67 1.42 -20.52
CA GLY A 56 -0.47 1.98 -21.13
C GLY A 56 0.55 2.54 -20.16
N LYS A 57 0.50 2.18 -18.86
CA LYS A 57 1.43 2.70 -17.84
C LYS A 57 2.91 2.52 -18.18
N THR A 58 3.30 1.34 -18.64
CA THR A 58 4.71 1.03 -18.98
C THR A 58 5.16 1.75 -20.25
N GLU A 59 4.39 1.68 -21.33
CA GLU A 59 4.80 2.23 -22.63
C GLU A 59 4.42 3.70 -22.79
N GLY A 60 3.14 4.03 -22.55
CA GLY A 60 2.61 5.38 -22.71
C GLY A 60 2.88 6.30 -21.53
N GLY A 61 3.16 5.75 -20.33
CA GLY A 61 3.56 6.50 -19.14
C GLY A 61 5.07 6.55 -19.00
N GLY A 62 5.65 5.65 -18.21
CA GLY A 62 7.07 5.66 -17.85
C GLY A 62 8.03 5.60 -19.03
N GLY A 63 7.77 4.71 -20.02
CA GLY A 63 8.63 4.55 -21.19
C GLY A 63 8.64 5.80 -22.08
N TYR A 64 7.47 6.36 -22.38
CA TYR A 64 7.35 7.55 -23.23
C TYR A 64 8.08 8.75 -22.61
N GLU A 65 7.82 9.07 -21.35
CA GLU A 65 8.49 10.16 -20.64
C GLU A 65 10.00 9.94 -20.53
N THR A 66 10.44 8.71 -20.21
CA THR A 66 11.87 8.37 -20.16
C THR A 66 12.56 8.64 -21.50
N VAL A 67 11.94 8.27 -22.63
CA VAL A 67 12.52 8.51 -23.96
C VAL A 67 12.57 9.99 -24.31
N LEU A 68 11.55 10.78 -23.93
CA LEU A 68 11.60 12.23 -24.11
C LEU A 68 12.77 12.86 -23.35
N HIS A 69 13.02 12.43 -22.12
CA HIS A 69 14.14 12.93 -21.32
C HIS A 69 15.50 12.48 -21.85
N LEU A 70 15.63 11.23 -22.35
CA LEU A 70 16.88 10.73 -22.95
C LEU A 70 17.25 11.43 -24.24
N THR A 71 16.24 11.78 -25.05
CA THR A 71 16.43 12.33 -26.40
C THR A 71 16.37 13.85 -26.47
N GLY A 72 15.64 14.49 -25.53
CA GLY A 72 15.29 15.92 -25.62
C GLY A 72 14.22 16.23 -26.69
N LEU A 73 13.60 15.21 -27.32
CA LEU A 73 12.62 15.34 -28.39
C LEU A 73 11.21 15.60 -27.84
N TYR A 74 11.05 16.65 -27.04
CA TYR A 74 9.76 17.01 -26.45
C TYR A 74 8.81 17.57 -27.51
N PRO A 75 7.56 17.06 -27.61
CA PRO A 75 6.56 17.65 -28.47
C PRO A 75 6.12 19.04 -27.95
N ASP A 76 5.56 19.87 -28.84
CA ASP A 76 5.14 21.24 -28.50
C ASP A 76 4.13 21.31 -27.34
N TRP A 77 3.26 20.30 -27.25
CA TRP A 77 2.25 20.20 -26.18
C TRP A 77 2.80 19.73 -24.82
N TRP A 78 4.11 19.36 -24.76
CA TRP A 78 4.71 18.82 -23.54
C TRP A 78 4.76 19.88 -22.42
N ASP A 79 4.03 19.63 -21.36
CA ASP A 79 3.95 20.50 -20.17
C ASP A 79 4.61 19.90 -18.92
N GLY A 80 5.44 18.88 -19.05
CA GLY A 80 6.25 18.29 -17.99
C GLY A 80 7.63 18.92 -17.86
N ARG A 81 8.44 18.36 -16.94
CA ARG A 81 9.86 18.72 -16.82
C ARG A 81 10.61 18.45 -18.13
N ARG A 82 11.65 19.23 -18.40
CA ARG A 82 12.55 19.08 -19.54
C ARG A 82 13.97 18.97 -19.04
N PHE A 83 14.79 18.18 -19.74
CA PHE A 83 16.23 18.16 -19.60
C PHE A 83 16.83 18.74 -20.90
N ASP A 84 17.67 19.75 -20.75
CA ASP A 84 18.29 20.47 -21.88
C ASP A 84 19.67 19.87 -22.25
N ALA A 85 20.12 18.87 -21.52
CA ALA A 85 21.37 18.15 -21.68
C ALA A 85 21.18 16.63 -21.57
N PRO A 86 22.13 15.83 -22.06
CA PRO A 86 22.12 14.38 -21.86
C PRO A 86 22.07 13.99 -20.39
N ILE A 87 21.36 12.90 -20.08
CA ILE A 87 21.12 12.40 -18.73
C ILE A 87 21.67 10.98 -18.53
N ASP A 88 21.99 10.64 -17.28
CA ASP A 88 22.25 9.27 -16.83
C ASP A 88 21.01 8.71 -16.11
N ALA A 89 20.44 7.63 -16.65
CA ALA A 89 19.16 7.11 -16.21
C ALA A 89 19.21 5.61 -15.94
N TRP A 90 18.31 5.16 -15.07
CA TRP A 90 17.97 3.75 -14.91
C TRP A 90 16.50 3.50 -15.28
N ALA A 91 16.24 2.36 -15.93
CA ALA A 91 14.92 1.76 -16.01
C ALA A 91 14.99 0.35 -15.40
N ALA A 92 14.08 0.05 -14.50
CA ALA A 92 14.10 -1.22 -13.77
C ALA A 92 12.70 -1.85 -13.71
N GLY A 93 12.67 -3.17 -13.63
CA GLY A 93 11.47 -3.97 -13.48
C GLY A 93 11.74 -5.21 -12.65
N ASP A 94 10.75 -6.10 -12.55
CA ASP A 94 10.73 -7.22 -11.61
C ASP A 94 11.90 -8.19 -11.85
N THR A 95 11.93 -8.86 -13.02
CA THR A 95 12.95 -9.85 -13.38
C THR A 95 13.77 -9.40 -14.59
N ASN A 96 14.95 -10.01 -14.78
CA ASN A 96 15.77 -9.75 -15.98
C ASN A 96 15.02 -10.10 -17.28
N GLU A 97 14.17 -11.12 -17.26
CA GLU A 97 13.37 -11.52 -18.39
C GLU A 97 12.28 -10.49 -18.70
N THR A 98 11.53 -10.05 -17.68
CA THR A 98 10.49 -9.03 -17.87
C THR A 98 11.08 -7.69 -18.31
N VAL A 99 12.24 -7.31 -17.82
CA VAL A 99 12.95 -6.11 -18.29
C VAL A 99 13.34 -6.23 -19.76
N ARG A 100 13.87 -7.39 -20.20
CA ARG A 100 14.21 -7.66 -21.61
C ARG A 100 12.97 -7.67 -22.51
N ASP A 101 11.96 -8.43 -22.12
CA ASP A 101 10.81 -8.73 -22.99
C ASP A 101 9.81 -7.58 -23.02
N ILE A 102 9.74 -6.77 -21.96
CA ILE A 102 8.79 -5.66 -21.87
C ILE A 102 9.52 -4.32 -22.02
N ILE A 103 10.36 -3.92 -21.07
CA ILE A 103 10.96 -2.57 -21.05
C ILE A 103 11.86 -2.37 -22.27
N GLN A 104 12.85 -3.25 -22.46
CA GLN A 104 13.79 -3.17 -23.56
C GLN A 104 13.07 -3.20 -24.91
N THR A 105 12.13 -4.12 -25.11
CA THR A 105 11.39 -4.26 -26.37
C THR A 105 10.52 -3.03 -26.66
N LYS A 106 9.88 -2.43 -25.65
CA LYS A 106 9.10 -1.21 -25.83
C LYS A 106 9.98 0.01 -26.15
N LEU A 107 11.17 0.08 -25.57
CA LEU A 107 12.10 1.18 -25.81
C LEU A 107 12.84 1.04 -27.15
N LEU A 108 13.37 -0.12 -27.46
CA LEU A 108 14.23 -0.35 -28.62
C LEU A 108 13.54 -1.03 -29.81
N GLY A 109 12.50 -1.81 -29.57
CA GLY A 109 12.00 -2.84 -30.48
C GLY A 109 12.68 -4.19 -30.25
N PRO A 110 12.29 -5.25 -31.01
CA PRO A 110 12.95 -6.53 -31.00
C PRO A 110 14.44 -6.39 -31.37
N LYS A 111 15.28 -7.31 -30.91
CA LYS A 111 16.74 -7.26 -31.11
C LYS A 111 17.13 -7.20 -32.60
N GLU A 112 16.36 -7.86 -33.44
CA GLU A 112 16.55 -7.92 -34.90
C GLU A 112 16.05 -6.65 -35.62
N GLU A 113 15.22 -5.82 -34.91
CA GLU A 113 14.57 -4.65 -35.48
C GLU A 113 14.68 -3.43 -34.56
N LEU A 114 15.91 -3.12 -34.13
CA LEU A 114 16.16 -1.95 -33.29
C LEU A 114 15.71 -0.65 -33.95
N GLY A 115 15.07 0.22 -33.16
CA GLY A 115 14.49 1.49 -33.61
C GLY A 115 13.03 1.39 -34.03
N THR A 116 12.37 0.24 -33.79
CA THR A 116 10.92 0.09 -33.93
C THR A 116 10.18 0.30 -32.61
N GLY A 117 10.93 0.50 -31.52
CA GLY A 117 10.43 0.91 -30.21
C GLY A 117 10.18 2.42 -30.09
N LEU A 118 10.13 2.92 -28.87
CA LEU A 118 9.92 4.35 -28.59
C LEU A 118 11.16 5.20 -28.91
N ILE A 119 12.39 4.66 -28.72
CA ILE A 119 13.62 5.39 -29.08
C ILE A 119 13.77 5.39 -30.61
N PRO A 120 13.75 6.57 -31.25
CA PRO A 120 13.94 6.66 -32.70
C PRO A 120 15.28 6.05 -33.11
N ARG A 121 15.30 5.37 -34.25
CA ARG A 121 16.50 4.65 -34.73
C ARG A 121 17.74 5.51 -34.82
N GLU A 122 17.59 6.75 -35.26
CA GLU A 122 18.64 7.75 -35.40
C GLU A 122 19.20 8.23 -34.05
N CYS A 123 18.49 7.98 -32.95
CA CYS A 123 18.92 8.30 -31.58
C CYS A 123 19.61 7.12 -30.89
N ILE A 124 19.51 5.89 -31.42
CA ILE A 124 20.13 4.72 -30.80
C ILE A 124 21.63 4.73 -31.10
N GLY A 125 22.45 4.78 -30.05
CA GLY A 125 23.88 4.61 -30.13
C GLY A 125 24.33 3.18 -29.80
N GLU A 126 25.25 3.02 -28.87
CA GLU A 126 25.72 1.71 -28.41
C GLU A 126 24.61 1.01 -27.59
N VAL A 127 24.35 -0.26 -27.92
CA VAL A 127 23.56 -1.17 -27.08
C VAL A 127 24.51 -2.26 -26.58
N LYS A 128 24.88 -2.19 -25.31
CA LYS A 128 25.73 -3.21 -24.68
C LYS A 128 24.86 -4.29 -24.06
N TYR A 129 25.08 -5.52 -24.51
CA TYR A 129 24.36 -6.67 -24.00
C TYR A 129 25.15 -7.36 -22.88
N ARG A 130 24.44 -7.91 -21.89
CA ARG A 130 25.04 -8.72 -20.82
C ARG A 130 25.52 -10.06 -21.39
N PRO A 131 26.69 -10.54 -20.98
CA PRO A 131 27.14 -11.89 -21.33
C PRO A 131 26.13 -12.94 -20.89
N ASN A 132 25.92 -13.98 -21.72
CA ASN A 132 25.06 -15.13 -21.43
C ASN A 132 23.61 -14.81 -21.04
N SER A 133 23.05 -13.70 -21.52
CA SER A 133 21.75 -13.18 -21.07
C SER A 133 20.65 -13.23 -22.11
N ASN A 134 20.80 -14.06 -23.16
CA ASN A 134 19.83 -14.17 -24.26
C ASN A 134 19.36 -12.80 -24.81
N GLY A 135 20.30 -11.85 -24.94
CA GLY A 135 20.01 -10.54 -25.56
C GLY A 135 19.50 -9.46 -24.60
N SER A 136 19.61 -9.64 -23.30
CA SER A 136 19.32 -8.57 -22.34
C SER A 136 20.37 -7.47 -22.44
N ALA A 137 19.95 -6.24 -22.69
CA ALA A 137 20.84 -5.08 -22.65
C ALA A 137 21.24 -4.74 -21.21
N ASP A 138 22.48 -4.35 -21.04
CA ASP A 138 23.00 -3.80 -19.78
C ASP A 138 22.81 -2.29 -19.75
N TYR A 139 23.24 -1.61 -20.83
CA TYR A 139 22.94 -0.21 -21.04
C TYR A 139 22.78 0.14 -22.52
N ILE A 140 22.17 1.29 -22.75
CA ILE A 140 21.91 1.88 -24.06
C ILE A 140 22.41 3.33 -24.01
N THR A 141 23.16 3.77 -25.02
CA THR A 141 23.43 5.19 -25.23
C THR A 141 22.39 5.77 -26.20
N VAL A 142 21.87 6.94 -25.87
CA VAL A 142 20.79 7.59 -26.65
C VAL A 142 21.24 9.02 -26.98
N LYS A 143 21.22 9.36 -28.28
CA LYS A 143 21.59 10.67 -28.76
C LYS A 143 20.58 11.72 -28.30
N HIS A 144 21.08 12.76 -27.62
CA HIS A 144 20.27 13.90 -27.20
C HIS A 144 20.33 15.02 -28.25
N VAL A 145 19.25 15.79 -28.37
CA VAL A 145 19.17 16.91 -29.34
C VAL A 145 20.23 17.98 -29.14
N SER A 146 20.74 18.18 -27.91
CA SER A 146 21.84 19.10 -27.60
C SER A 146 23.21 18.67 -28.14
N GLY A 147 23.33 17.44 -28.68
CA GLY A 147 24.54 16.94 -29.32
C GLY A 147 25.32 15.90 -28.50
N GLY A 148 24.99 15.64 -27.25
CA GLY A 148 25.62 14.62 -26.40
C GLY A 148 24.89 13.28 -26.41
N TRP A 149 25.31 12.39 -25.51
CA TRP A 149 24.76 11.05 -25.36
C TRP A 149 24.24 10.84 -23.94
N SER A 150 22.95 10.61 -23.81
CA SER A 150 22.34 10.09 -22.58
C SER A 150 22.67 8.61 -22.43
N ARG A 151 22.67 8.13 -21.20
CA ARG A 151 22.88 6.71 -20.88
C ARG A 151 21.69 6.17 -20.10
N LEU A 152 21.15 5.04 -20.57
CA LEU A 152 20.09 4.30 -19.87
C LEU A 152 20.61 2.91 -19.51
N ALA A 153 20.76 2.59 -18.23
CA ALA A 153 21.04 1.23 -17.79
C ALA A 153 19.75 0.51 -17.41
N LEU A 154 19.64 -0.76 -17.84
CA LEU A 154 18.49 -1.63 -17.54
C LEU A 154 18.82 -2.52 -16.35
N LYS A 155 17.94 -2.53 -15.35
CA LYS A 155 18.13 -3.26 -14.09
C LYS A 155 16.91 -4.11 -13.76
N SER A 156 17.08 -5.12 -12.90
CA SER A 156 15.95 -5.87 -12.35
C SER A 156 16.01 -5.90 -10.82
N TYR A 157 14.85 -6.02 -10.18
CA TYR A 157 14.75 -6.13 -8.71
C TYR A 157 15.38 -7.41 -8.18
N GLU A 158 15.42 -8.48 -8.98
CA GLU A 158 16.14 -9.73 -8.66
C GLU A 158 17.62 -9.53 -8.36
N GLN A 159 18.27 -8.51 -8.95
CA GLN A 159 19.66 -8.18 -8.70
C GLN A 159 19.90 -7.69 -7.27
N GLY A 160 18.83 -7.41 -6.53
CA GLY A 160 18.85 -6.96 -5.16
C GLY A 160 19.33 -5.51 -4.97
N ARG A 161 19.17 -5.01 -3.76
CA ARG A 161 19.45 -3.62 -3.36
C ARG A 161 20.87 -3.17 -3.74
N VAL A 162 21.87 -4.03 -3.57
CA VAL A 162 23.29 -3.69 -3.82
C VAL A 162 23.52 -3.24 -5.26
N SER A 163 22.81 -3.79 -6.23
CA SER A 163 22.94 -3.40 -7.65
C SER A 163 22.50 -1.96 -7.93
N PHE A 164 21.68 -1.37 -7.05
CA PHE A 164 21.21 0.02 -7.12
C PHE A 164 22.08 1.01 -6.33
N GLN A 165 23.18 0.55 -5.76
CA GLN A 165 24.21 1.41 -5.16
C GLN A 165 25.16 1.92 -6.24
N GLY A 166 25.82 3.04 -6.00
CA GLY A 166 26.83 3.60 -6.89
C GLY A 166 26.63 5.08 -7.21
N THR A 167 26.72 5.44 -8.49
CA THR A 167 26.72 6.82 -8.97
C THR A 167 25.33 7.47 -8.94
N GLU A 168 25.33 8.80 -8.88
CA GLU A 168 24.13 9.66 -9.03
C GLU A 168 23.41 9.41 -10.36
N LYS A 169 22.12 9.74 -10.39
CA LYS A 169 21.25 9.62 -11.56
C LYS A 169 20.36 10.84 -11.71
N ASP A 170 20.07 11.18 -12.95
CA ASP A 170 19.13 12.25 -13.30
C ASP A 170 17.69 11.73 -13.38
N LEU A 171 17.52 10.45 -13.72
CA LEU A 171 16.23 9.80 -13.86
C LEU A 171 16.31 8.34 -13.41
N VAL A 172 15.33 7.91 -12.63
CA VAL A 172 15.08 6.49 -12.37
C VAL A 172 13.61 6.20 -12.67
N TRP A 173 13.37 5.23 -13.55
CA TRP A 173 12.06 4.67 -13.82
C TRP A 173 11.98 3.25 -13.26
N LEU A 174 11.04 3.03 -12.32
CA LEU A 174 10.72 1.74 -11.72
C LEU A 174 9.36 1.27 -12.29
N ASP A 175 9.40 0.24 -13.11
CA ASP A 175 8.19 -0.40 -13.67
C ASP A 175 7.84 -1.63 -12.82
N GLU A 176 6.60 -1.73 -12.44
CA GLU A 176 6.03 -2.58 -11.39
C GLU A 176 6.51 -2.19 -9.97
N GLU A 177 5.77 -2.69 -8.96
CA GLU A 177 5.97 -2.29 -7.57
C GLU A 177 7.28 -2.82 -7.00
N SER A 178 8.25 -1.93 -6.78
CA SER A 178 9.55 -2.24 -6.20
C SER A 178 9.48 -2.48 -4.69
N ASN A 179 10.48 -3.17 -4.13
CA ASN A 179 10.63 -3.24 -2.68
C ASN A 179 11.20 -1.93 -2.09
N GLU A 180 10.90 -1.67 -0.80
CA GLU A 180 11.32 -0.45 -0.11
C GLU A 180 12.84 -0.20 -0.14
N GLY A 181 13.65 -1.26 -0.04
CA GLY A 181 15.11 -1.16 -0.02
C GLY A 181 15.68 -0.67 -1.35
N ILE A 182 15.17 -1.16 -2.47
CA ILE A 182 15.58 -0.72 -3.82
C ILE A 182 15.13 0.73 -4.04
N ARG A 183 13.87 1.04 -3.71
CA ARG A 183 13.33 2.39 -3.83
C ARG A 183 14.16 3.41 -3.05
N ALA A 184 14.51 3.10 -1.81
CA ALA A 184 15.34 3.98 -0.97
C ALA A 184 16.69 4.27 -1.62
N GLU A 185 17.37 3.26 -2.20
CA GLU A 185 18.63 3.48 -2.94
C GLU A 185 18.42 4.37 -4.16
N CYS A 186 17.33 4.17 -4.92
CA CYS A 186 17.03 5.00 -6.08
C CYS A 186 16.81 6.48 -5.68
N VAL A 187 16.06 6.74 -4.61
CA VAL A 187 15.86 8.09 -4.08
C VAL A 187 17.22 8.74 -3.71
N MET A 188 18.09 7.99 -3.03
CA MET A 188 19.43 8.49 -2.67
C MET A 188 20.27 8.86 -3.89
N ARG A 189 20.12 8.13 -5.02
CA ARG A 189 20.88 8.44 -6.28
C ARG A 189 20.38 9.70 -6.98
N LEU A 190 19.14 10.12 -6.72
CA LEU A 190 18.52 11.28 -7.33
C LEU A 190 18.67 12.58 -6.52
N MET A 191 19.05 12.47 -5.23
CA MET A 191 19.09 13.64 -4.33
C MET A 191 20.11 14.70 -4.75
N THR A 192 21.28 14.28 -5.26
CA THR A 192 22.36 15.20 -5.62
C THR A 192 22.13 15.92 -6.95
N THR A 193 21.40 15.29 -7.86
CA THR A 193 21.08 15.85 -9.18
C THR A 193 19.74 16.59 -9.19
N GLY A 194 18.95 16.46 -8.13
CA GLY A 194 17.54 16.87 -8.16
C GLY A 194 16.75 16.11 -9.23
N GLY A 195 17.11 14.85 -9.45
CA GLY A 195 16.57 13.99 -10.51
C GLY A 195 15.14 13.54 -10.27
N LEU A 196 14.58 12.82 -11.24
CA LEU A 196 13.19 12.33 -11.23
C LEU A 196 13.13 10.85 -10.87
N LEU A 197 12.21 10.49 -9.97
CA LEU A 197 11.74 9.13 -9.75
C LEU A 197 10.35 8.95 -10.37
N ILE A 198 10.26 8.08 -11.34
CA ILE A 198 9.02 7.65 -12.00
C ILE A 198 8.71 6.23 -11.57
N GLU A 199 7.54 5.99 -10.99
CA GLU A 199 7.06 4.67 -10.60
C GLU A 199 5.77 4.36 -11.37
N THR A 200 5.70 3.20 -12.05
CA THR A 200 4.55 2.80 -12.86
C THR A 200 4.13 1.39 -12.49
N PHE A 201 3.01 1.20 -11.80
CA PHE A 201 2.54 -0.13 -11.40
C PHE A 201 1.02 -0.24 -11.27
N THR A 202 0.53 -1.47 -11.27
CA THR A 202 -0.83 -1.79 -10.84
C THR A 202 -0.78 -2.24 -9.39
N PRO A 203 -1.58 -1.66 -8.47
CA PRO A 203 -1.47 -1.91 -7.03
C PRO A 203 -2.09 -3.26 -6.62
N LEU A 204 -1.55 -4.37 -7.17
CA LEU A 204 -2.05 -5.73 -6.94
C LEU A 204 -1.70 -6.26 -5.54
N LYS A 205 -0.66 -5.72 -4.93
CA LYS A 205 -0.25 -6.09 -3.56
C LYS A 205 -1.07 -5.36 -2.49
N GLY A 206 -2.01 -4.50 -2.90
CA GLY A 206 -2.88 -3.73 -2.02
C GLY A 206 -2.24 -2.49 -1.43
N LEU A 207 -2.60 -2.16 -0.20
CA LEU A 207 -2.15 -0.97 0.51
C LEU A 207 -0.77 -1.20 1.16
N THR A 208 0.23 -1.44 0.33
CA THR A 208 1.62 -1.56 0.79
C THR A 208 2.15 -0.24 1.37
N PRO A 209 3.25 -0.24 2.15
CA PRO A 209 3.87 0.99 2.62
C PRO A 209 4.25 1.96 1.49
N LEU A 210 4.63 1.44 0.31
CA LEU A 210 4.87 2.24 -0.88
C LEU A 210 3.59 2.96 -1.33
N VAL A 211 2.50 2.23 -1.49
CA VAL A 211 1.19 2.77 -1.86
C VAL A 211 0.71 3.80 -0.84
N LEU A 212 0.75 3.46 0.46
CA LEU A 212 0.38 4.37 1.56
C LEU A 212 1.27 5.63 1.59
N GLY A 213 2.53 5.51 1.22
CA GLY A 213 3.46 6.64 1.11
C GLY A 213 3.04 7.68 0.04
N TYR A 214 2.22 7.30 -0.93
CA TYR A 214 1.64 8.18 -1.94
C TYR A 214 0.24 8.67 -1.56
N ILE A 215 -0.66 7.77 -1.18
CA ILE A 215 -2.07 8.12 -0.92
C ILE A 215 -2.29 8.72 0.48
N GLY A 216 -1.32 8.54 1.39
CA GLY A 216 -1.43 8.92 2.80
C GLY A 216 -2.27 7.95 3.63
N GLU A 217 -2.28 8.15 4.95
CA GLU A 217 -3.00 7.27 5.90
C GLU A 217 -4.51 7.34 5.77
N SER A 218 -5.04 8.46 5.27
CA SER A 218 -6.48 8.61 5.02
C SER A 218 -6.99 7.82 3.81
N GLY A 219 -6.06 7.21 3.05
CA GLY A 219 -6.43 6.48 1.82
C GLY A 219 -6.81 7.42 0.68
N ILE A 220 -7.61 6.89 -0.25
CA ILE A 220 -8.16 7.62 -1.39
C ILE A 220 -9.59 8.01 -1.03
N ASP A 221 -9.91 9.29 -1.14
CA ASP A 221 -11.27 9.80 -0.86
C ASP A 221 -12.08 9.81 -2.16
N GLY A 222 -13.08 8.95 -2.23
CA GLY A 222 -14.03 8.88 -3.34
C GLY A 222 -13.38 8.71 -4.73
N ASP A 223 -13.64 9.66 -5.63
CA ASP A 223 -13.15 9.67 -7.00
C ASP A 223 -11.82 10.42 -7.18
N GLU A 224 -11.06 10.65 -6.11
CA GLU A 224 -9.76 11.32 -6.18
C GLU A 224 -8.79 10.54 -7.06
N ARG A 225 -8.46 11.09 -8.22
CA ARG A 225 -7.55 10.45 -9.21
C ARG A 225 -6.13 10.97 -9.15
N VAL A 226 -5.94 12.10 -8.50
CA VAL A 226 -4.66 12.80 -8.39
C VAL A 226 -4.49 13.29 -6.96
N LYS A 227 -3.33 13.05 -6.37
CA LYS A 227 -2.98 13.60 -5.06
C LYS A 227 -1.52 14.00 -5.03
N THR A 228 -1.24 15.11 -4.34
CA THR A 228 0.11 15.60 -4.12
C THR A 228 0.41 15.67 -2.63
N ASN A 229 1.64 15.33 -2.26
CA ASN A 229 2.11 15.39 -0.88
C ASN A 229 3.59 15.80 -0.87
N GLY A 230 3.85 17.10 -0.69
CA GLY A 230 5.20 17.66 -0.82
C GLY A 230 5.79 17.39 -2.20
N ASP A 231 6.96 16.77 -2.24
CA ASP A 231 7.69 16.42 -3.48
C ASP A 231 7.11 15.21 -4.21
N LYS A 232 6.05 14.60 -3.68
CA LYS A 232 5.44 13.40 -4.24
C LYS A 232 4.10 13.72 -4.88
N ALA A 233 3.82 13.05 -6.00
CA ALA A 233 2.51 13.03 -6.60
C ALA A 233 2.14 11.61 -7.06
N PHE A 234 0.87 11.27 -7.03
CA PHE A 234 0.38 10.11 -7.74
C PHE A 234 -0.79 10.47 -8.64
N VAL A 235 -0.92 9.70 -9.71
CA VAL A 235 -2.05 9.75 -10.62
C VAL A 235 -2.59 8.33 -10.78
N MET A 236 -3.91 8.17 -10.66
CA MET A 236 -4.59 6.93 -10.95
C MET A 236 -5.24 6.96 -12.31
N ALA A 237 -5.15 5.83 -13.04
CA ALA A 237 -5.84 5.65 -14.31
C ALA A 237 -6.51 4.27 -14.38
N GLY A 238 -7.76 4.26 -14.76
CA GLY A 238 -8.57 3.07 -15.00
C GLY A 238 -8.82 2.81 -16.49
N TRP A 239 -9.57 1.75 -16.77
CA TRP A 239 -9.96 1.39 -18.14
C TRP A 239 -10.82 2.46 -18.81
N ASP A 240 -11.54 3.26 -18.06
CA ASP A 240 -12.41 4.32 -18.59
C ASP A 240 -11.64 5.62 -18.91
N ASP A 241 -10.41 5.71 -18.46
CA ASP A 241 -9.52 6.85 -18.71
C ASP A 241 -8.71 6.70 -20.01
N VAL A 242 -8.95 5.63 -20.78
CA VAL A 242 -8.23 5.38 -22.04
C VAL A 242 -9.18 4.96 -23.18
N PRO A 243 -9.00 5.50 -24.39
CA PRO A 243 -9.90 5.24 -25.51
C PRO A 243 -9.61 3.94 -26.28
N HIS A 244 -8.45 3.30 -26.07
CA HIS A 244 -8.02 2.13 -26.84
C HIS A 244 -8.60 0.80 -26.34
N LEU A 245 -9.31 0.80 -25.20
CA LEU A 245 -10.00 -0.37 -24.67
C LEU A 245 -11.49 -0.31 -25.03
N SER A 246 -11.95 -1.22 -25.90
CA SER A 246 -13.37 -1.32 -26.22
C SER A 246 -14.20 -1.84 -25.04
N THR A 247 -15.50 -1.51 -25.01
CA THR A 247 -16.45 -2.00 -23.99
C THR A 247 -16.45 -3.52 -23.91
N GLU A 248 -16.40 -4.19 -25.05
CA GLU A 248 -16.36 -5.65 -25.12
C GLU A 248 -15.06 -6.22 -24.49
N THR A 249 -13.91 -5.61 -24.79
CA THR A 249 -12.63 -6.00 -24.18
C THR A 249 -12.67 -5.81 -22.66
N LYS A 250 -13.19 -4.68 -22.18
CA LYS A 250 -13.34 -4.41 -20.73
C LYS A 250 -14.23 -5.45 -20.07
N ALA A 251 -15.38 -5.78 -20.67
CA ALA A 251 -16.29 -6.78 -20.12
C ALA A 251 -15.65 -8.18 -20.04
N ARG A 252 -14.92 -8.60 -21.08
CA ARG A 252 -14.20 -9.88 -21.07
C ARG A 252 -13.12 -9.91 -20.02
N MET A 253 -12.31 -8.86 -19.91
CA MET A 253 -11.26 -8.76 -18.88
C MET A 253 -11.85 -8.77 -17.46
N MET A 254 -13.02 -8.12 -17.26
CA MET A 254 -13.70 -8.11 -15.96
C MET A 254 -14.22 -9.48 -15.56
N ALA A 255 -14.74 -10.26 -16.51
CA ALA A 255 -15.23 -11.62 -16.27
C ALA A 255 -14.13 -12.58 -15.79
N GLU A 256 -12.92 -12.41 -16.33
CA GLU A 256 -11.74 -13.21 -15.97
C GLU A 256 -11.03 -12.70 -14.70
N CYS A 257 -11.49 -11.57 -14.14
CA CYS A 257 -10.80 -10.93 -13.03
C CYS A 257 -11.30 -11.46 -11.69
N GLU A 258 -10.36 -11.86 -10.82
CA GLU A 258 -10.65 -12.26 -9.45
C GLU A 258 -11.39 -11.12 -8.71
N PRO A 259 -12.49 -11.42 -7.97
CA PRO A 259 -13.34 -10.38 -7.37
C PRO A 259 -12.59 -9.34 -6.54
N HIS A 260 -11.64 -9.77 -5.72
CA HIS A 260 -10.85 -8.89 -4.83
C HIS A 260 -9.80 -8.03 -5.57
N LEU A 261 -9.46 -8.37 -6.82
CA LEU A 261 -8.51 -7.60 -7.65
C LEU A 261 -9.21 -6.71 -8.69
N ARG A 262 -10.54 -6.74 -8.78
CA ARG A 262 -11.28 -6.02 -9.83
C ARG A 262 -11.00 -4.53 -9.83
N ASP A 263 -11.04 -3.88 -8.69
CA ASP A 263 -10.78 -2.43 -8.59
C ASP A 263 -9.33 -2.08 -8.93
N ALA A 264 -8.35 -2.87 -8.47
CA ALA A 264 -6.95 -2.67 -8.82
C ALA A 264 -6.70 -2.86 -10.33
N ARG A 265 -7.27 -3.93 -10.92
CA ARG A 265 -7.06 -4.28 -12.34
C ARG A 265 -7.83 -3.39 -13.30
N SER A 266 -9.00 -2.86 -12.90
CA SER A 266 -9.87 -2.06 -13.78
C SER A 266 -9.80 -0.56 -13.55
N LYS A 267 -9.59 -0.12 -12.31
CA LYS A 267 -9.60 1.30 -11.92
C LYS A 267 -8.25 1.81 -11.44
N GLY A 268 -7.27 0.91 -11.18
CA GLY A 268 -5.99 1.26 -10.55
C GLY A 268 -6.12 1.60 -9.06
N ILE A 269 -7.26 1.30 -8.44
CA ILE A 269 -7.50 1.55 -7.02
C ILE A 269 -6.87 0.43 -6.21
N PRO A 270 -5.98 0.73 -5.24
CA PRO A 270 -5.44 -0.29 -4.35
C PRO A 270 -6.56 -0.97 -3.59
N SER A 271 -6.78 -2.24 -3.88
CA SER A 271 -7.68 -3.09 -3.10
C SER A 271 -6.87 -3.82 -2.02
N LEU A 272 -7.56 -4.48 -1.11
CA LEU A 272 -6.93 -5.44 -0.20
C LEU A 272 -6.20 -6.49 -1.06
N GLY A 273 -4.87 -6.43 -1.04
CA GLY A 273 -4.02 -7.12 -2.03
C GLY A 273 -4.13 -8.64 -2.02
N ALA A 274 -3.59 -9.25 -3.05
CA ALA A 274 -3.32 -10.69 -3.07
C ALA A 274 -2.57 -11.09 -1.79
N GLY A 275 -3.16 -12.06 -1.05
CA GLY A 275 -2.61 -12.49 0.24
C GLY A 275 -3.15 -11.75 1.46
N ALA A 276 -4.07 -10.77 1.33
CA ALA A 276 -4.76 -10.20 2.48
C ALA A 276 -5.40 -11.31 3.33
N ILE A 277 -5.14 -11.29 4.63
CA ILE A 277 -5.68 -12.29 5.56
C ILE A 277 -7.19 -12.09 5.72
N TYR A 278 -7.62 -10.84 5.77
CA TYR A 278 -9.03 -10.46 5.84
C TYR A 278 -9.46 -9.68 4.58
N PRO A 279 -9.79 -10.35 3.47
CA PRO A 279 -10.14 -9.69 2.22
C PRO A 279 -11.59 -9.15 2.22
N VAL A 280 -11.91 -8.31 3.20
CA VAL A 280 -13.23 -7.65 3.34
C VAL A 280 -13.04 -6.14 3.16
N PRO A 281 -13.82 -5.46 2.29
CA PRO A 281 -13.71 -4.02 2.12
C PRO A 281 -13.95 -3.24 3.42
N GLU A 282 -13.16 -2.20 3.67
CA GLU A 282 -13.34 -1.36 4.86
C GLU A 282 -14.74 -0.76 4.95
N ALA A 283 -15.32 -0.39 3.81
CA ALA A 283 -16.69 0.15 3.76
C ALA A 283 -17.75 -0.80 4.33
N ASP A 284 -17.48 -2.10 4.34
CA ASP A 284 -18.42 -3.11 4.86
C ASP A 284 -18.27 -3.32 6.36
N ILE A 285 -17.13 -2.94 6.96
CA ILE A 285 -16.82 -3.20 8.37
C ILE A 285 -16.71 -1.95 9.22
N VAL A 286 -16.32 -0.81 8.63
CA VAL A 286 -16.12 0.46 9.36
C VAL A 286 -17.44 1.18 9.53
N ILE A 287 -17.67 1.68 10.73
CA ILE A 287 -18.87 2.46 11.07
C ILE A 287 -18.48 3.72 11.86
N ASP A 288 -19.36 4.70 11.86
CA ASP A 288 -19.21 5.86 12.72
C ASP A 288 -19.31 5.48 14.19
N ASP A 289 -18.54 6.16 15.02
CA ASP A 289 -18.48 5.94 16.45
C ASP A 289 -19.81 6.28 17.12
N PHE A 290 -20.24 5.45 18.07
CA PHE A 290 -21.39 5.73 18.92
C PHE A 290 -21.11 5.33 20.37
N PRO A 291 -21.80 5.91 21.37
CA PRO A 291 -21.67 5.53 22.76
C PRO A 291 -22.08 4.08 22.99
N ILE A 292 -21.17 3.22 23.46
CA ILE A 292 -21.48 1.83 23.78
C ILE A 292 -22.42 1.77 25.00
N PRO A 293 -23.61 1.13 24.89
CA PRO A 293 -24.55 0.99 26.01
C PRO A 293 -23.92 0.26 27.19
N ASP A 294 -24.23 0.70 28.42
CA ASP A 294 -23.65 0.13 29.64
C ASP A 294 -24.01 -1.34 29.87
N HIS A 295 -25.14 -1.80 29.33
CA HIS A 295 -25.62 -3.19 29.46
C HIS A 295 -24.98 -4.15 28.45
N TRP A 296 -24.15 -3.65 27.52
CA TRP A 296 -23.45 -4.53 26.59
C TRP A 296 -22.23 -5.16 27.25
N PRO A 297 -22.06 -6.50 27.19
CA PRO A 297 -20.87 -7.15 27.66
C PRO A 297 -19.64 -6.70 26.87
N ARG A 298 -18.53 -6.47 27.60
CA ARG A 298 -17.27 -5.97 27.03
C ARG A 298 -16.11 -6.87 27.47
N ALA A 299 -15.14 -6.99 26.56
CA ALA A 299 -13.85 -7.59 26.80
C ALA A 299 -12.79 -6.87 25.98
N TYR A 300 -11.52 -7.16 26.23
CA TYR A 300 -10.43 -6.71 25.35
C TYR A 300 -9.46 -7.85 25.05
N GLY A 301 -8.74 -7.73 23.91
CA GLY A 301 -7.60 -8.56 23.57
C GLY A 301 -6.31 -7.77 23.72
N LEU A 302 -5.24 -8.41 24.19
CA LEU A 302 -3.95 -7.81 24.47
C LEU A 302 -2.82 -8.63 23.85
N ASP A 303 -2.08 -8.01 22.95
CA ASP A 303 -0.79 -8.50 22.44
C ASP A 303 0.32 -7.70 23.10
N VAL A 304 1.26 -8.38 23.76
CA VAL A 304 2.27 -7.75 24.61
C VAL A 304 3.68 -7.92 24.09
N GLY A 305 4.40 -6.81 23.99
CA GLY A 305 5.79 -6.83 23.56
C GLY A 305 6.49 -5.50 23.87
N TRP A 306 7.80 -5.52 24.04
CA TRP A 306 8.59 -4.32 24.31
C TRP A 306 8.49 -3.28 23.19
N ASN A 307 8.62 -3.72 21.93
CA ASN A 307 8.53 -2.81 20.79
C ASN A 307 7.13 -2.26 20.58
N ARG A 308 6.12 -3.05 20.95
CA ARG A 308 4.72 -2.68 20.84
C ARG A 308 3.86 -3.52 21.81
N THR A 309 3.04 -2.85 22.59
CA THR A 309 1.91 -3.45 23.31
C THR A 309 0.63 -2.92 22.68
N ALA A 310 -0.20 -3.81 22.19
CA ALA A 310 -1.43 -3.51 21.48
C ALA A 310 -2.65 -4.10 22.18
N GLY A 311 -3.71 -3.32 22.34
CA GLY A 311 -4.97 -3.76 22.92
C GLY A 311 -6.16 -3.28 22.11
N VAL A 312 -7.16 -4.16 21.96
CA VAL A 312 -8.43 -3.85 21.28
C VAL A 312 -9.58 -4.16 22.20
N TRP A 313 -10.48 -3.20 22.40
CA TRP A 313 -11.70 -3.36 23.17
C TRP A 313 -12.89 -3.61 22.28
N GLY A 314 -13.66 -4.62 22.61
CA GLY A 314 -14.92 -4.94 21.96
C GLY A 314 -16.10 -4.97 22.92
N ALA A 315 -17.26 -4.61 22.40
CA ALA A 315 -18.55 -4.75 23.05
C ALA A 315 -19.50 -5.56 22.16
N GLN A 316 -20.22 -6.51 22.74
CA GLN A 316 -21.19 -7.30 21.99
C GLN A 316 -22.60 -6.79 22.21
N ASN A 317 -23.31 -6.51 21.14
CA ASN A 317 -24.74 -6.27 21.21
C ASN A 317 -25.45 -7.58 21.63
N PRO A 318 -26.17 -7.63 22.75
CA PRO A 318 -26.79 -8.86 23.24
C PRO A 318 -27.90 -9.40 22.34
N ASP A 319 -28.54 -8.54 21.54
CA ASP A 319 -29.65 -8.92 20.65
C ASP A 319 -29.17 -9.46 19.31
N THR A 320 -28.26 -8.72 18.65
CA THR A 320 -27.76 -9.06 17.30
C THR A 320 -26.51 -9.95 17.31
N LYS A 321 -25.85 -10.08 18.46
CA LYS A 321 -24.55 -10.76 18.67
C LYS A 321 -23.38 -10.12 17.91
N VAL A 322 -23.58 -8.95 17.32
CA VAL A 322 -22.53 -8.20 16.63
C VAL A 322 -21.52 -7.66 17.64
N TRP A 323 -20.23 -7.88 17.38
CA TRP A 323 -19.12 -7.27 18.11
C TRP A 323 -18.77 -5.92 17.50
N TYR A 324 -18.64 -4.90 18.33
CA TYR A 324 -18.19 -3.57 17.96
C TYR A 324 -16.83 -3.31 18.58
N LEU A 325 -15.79 -3.22 17.77
CA LEU A 325 -14.46 -2.80 18.20
C LEU A 325 -14.48 -1.28 18.37
N PHE A 326 -14.35 -0.78 19.62
CA PHE A 326 -14.65 0.61 19.94
C PHE A 326 -13.51 1.41 20.56
N SER A 327 -12.40 0.75 20.93
CA SER A 327 -11.22 1.43 21.50
C SER A 327 -9.96 0.62 21.22
N GLU A 328 -8.84 1.31 21.10
CA GLU A 328 -7.52 0.70 20.92
C GLU A 328 -6.49 1.28 21.88
N HIS A 329 -5.45 0.50 22.19
CA HIS A 329 -4.22 0.90 22.84
C HIS A 329 -3.05 0.46 21.97
N TYR A 330 -2.12 1.37 21.65
CA TYR A 330 -1.04 1.07 20.70
C TYR A 330 0.22 1.86 21.08
N VAL A 331 0.98 1.34 22.04
CA VAL A 331 2.15 2.01 22.62
C VAL A 331 3.32 1.04 22.68
N GLY A 332 4.52 1.50 22.38
CA GLY A 332 5.76 0.72 22.49
C GLY A 332 6.75 1.35 23.47
N GLN A 333 7.77 0.59 23.84
CA GLN A 333 8.89 1.03 24.68
C GLN A 333 8.44 1.65 26.03
N ALA A 334 7.44 1.04 26.64
CA ALA A 334 6.90 1.45 27.93
C ALA A 334 6.80 0.25 28.89
N GLU A 335 6.91 0.53 30.18
CA GLU A 335 6.81 -0.46 31.23
C GLU A 335 5.37 -0.97 31.41
N PRO A 336 5.16 -2.21 31.90
CA PRO A 336 3.84 -2.79 32.09
C PRO A 336 2.87 -1.91 32.92
N VAL A 337 3.37 -1.15 33.89
CA VAL A 337 2.56 -0.24 34.73
C VAL A 337 1.89 0.87 33.91
N ILE A 338 2.55 1.36 32.88
CA ILE A 338 2.01 2.39 31.96
C ILE A 338 0.85 1.81 31.16
N HIS A 339 1.06 0.61 30.59
CA HIS A 339 0.02 -0.10 29.86
C HIS A 339 -1.16 -0.45 30.74
N ALA A 340 -0.92 -1.00 31.94
CA ALA A 340 -1.97 -1.34 32.91
C ALA A 340 -2.80 -0.12 33.30
N SER A 341 -2.17 1.02 33.55
CA SER A 341 -2.88 2.27 33.84
C SER A 341 -3.78 2.70 32.70
N ALA A 342 -3.28 2.68 31.47
CA ALA A 342 -4.04 3.02 30.29
C ALA A 342 -5.20 2.03 30.03
N ILE A 343 -5.01 0.74 30.32
CA ILE A 343 -6.05 -0.29 30.19
C ILE A 343 -7.16 -0.03 31.22
N LYS A 344 -6.81 0.16 32.49
CA LYS A 344 -7.78 0.43 33.58
C LYS A 344 -8.59 1.71 33.38
N SER A 345 -8.03 2.73 32.70
CA SER A 345 -8.74 3.98 32.42
C SER A 345 -9.98 3.79 31.51
N ARG A 346 -10.04 2.69 30.78
CA ARG A 346 -11.19 2.32 29.93
C ARG A 346 -12.28 1.56 30.69
N GLY A 347 -11.97 1.11 31.90
CA GLY A 347 -12.84 0.37 32.82
C GLY A 347 -12.09 -0.80 33.45
N ASP A 348 -11.80 -0.68 34.71
CA ASP A 348 -11.08 -1.68 35.52
C ASP A 348 -11.84 -3.02 35.70
N TRP A 349 -13.14 -2.99 35.40
CA TRP A 349 -14.04 -4.14 35.43
C TRP A 349 -14.04 -4.96 34.14
N ILE A 350 -13.46 -4.45 33.04
CA ILE A 350 -13.45 -5.12 31.74
C ILE A 350 -12.37 -6.20 31.76
N PRO A 351 -12.72 -7.48 31.56
CA PRO A 351 -11.73 -8.56 31.50
C PRO A 351 -11.00 -8.55 30.14
N GLY A 352 -9.79 -9.07 30.12
CA GLY A 352 -8.97 -9.18 28.92
C GLY A 352 -8.52 -10.58 28.62
N THR A 353 -8.21 -10.79 27.33
CA THR A 353 -7.47 -11.95 26.84
C THR A 353 -6.05 -11.53 26.50
N ILE A 354 -5.07 -12.34 26.84
CA ILE A 354 -3.65 -12.01 26.60
C ILE A 354 -2.99 -13.10 25.75
N ASP A 355 -1.98 -12.69 24.95
CA ASP A 355 -1.14 -13.58 24.17
C ASP A 355 -0.64 -14.77 25.01
N PRO A 356 -0.83 -16.02 24.56
CA PRO A 356 -0.26 -17.21 25.18
C PRO A 356 1.26 -17.18 25.38
N ALA A 357 1.99 -16.46 24.54
CA ALA A 357 3.44 -16.29 24.67
C ALA A 357 3.84 -15.52 25.94
N ALA A 358 2.93 -14.76 26.55
CA ALA A 358 3.15 -14.03 27.82
C ALA A 358 3.44 -14.96 29.03
N ARG A 359 3.25 -16.28 28.86
CA ARG A 359 3.70 -17.31 29.83
C ARG A 359 5.20 -17.59 29.80
N GLY A 360 5.91 -17.15 28.75
CA GLY A 360 7.35 -17.32 28.65
C GLY A 360 8.06 -16.63 29.81
N ARG A 361 9.02 -17.31 30.45
CA ARG A 361 9.85 -16.69 31.49
C ARG A 361 10.86 -15.74 30.85
N GLY A 362 10.92 -14.51 31.35
CA GLY A 362 11.98 -13.58 30.98
C GLY A 362 13.38 -14.14 31.30
N GLN A 363 14.33 -14.00 30.40
CA GLN A 363 15.71 -14.50 30.62
C GLN A 363 16.45 -13.78 31.76
N ARG A 364 15.97 -12.61 32.20
CA ARG A 364 16.63 -11.80 33.24
C ARG A 364 16.16 -12.09 34.65
N ASP A 365 14.89 -12.32 34.88
CA ASP A 365 14.27 -12.35 36.23
C ASP A 365 13.35 -13.55 36.49
N GLY A 366 13.07 -14.34 35.43
CA GLY A 366 12.23 -15.55 35.53
C GLY A 366 10.75 -15.29 35.80
N HIS A 367 10.31 -14.03 35.81
CA HIS A 367 8.91 -13.65 35.92
C HIS A 367 8.17 -13.85 34.60
N GLN A 368 6.89 -14.19 34.72
CA GLN A 368 5.99 -14.30 33.57
C GLN A 368 5.30 -12.94 33.37
N LEU A 369 5.32 -12.42 32.18
CA LEU A 369 4.69 -11.13 31.85
C LEU A 369 3.18 -11.11 32.16
N LEU A 370 2.50 -12.26 32.03
CA LEU A 370 1.12 -12.41 32.46
C LEU A 370 0.95 -12.09 33.97
N GLN A 371 1.85 -12.61 34.81
CA GLN A 371 1.79 -12.38 36.27
C GLN A 371 2.01 -10.92 36.60
N ASP A 372 2.95 -10.26 35.93
CA ASP A 372 3.21 -8.81 36.15
C ASP A 372 1.95 -7.98 35.88
N TYR A 373 1.23 -8.25 34.80
CA TYR A 373 -0.02 -7.56 34.48
C TYR A 373 -1.17 -7.91 35.48
N GLN A 374 -1.25 -9.17 35.95
CA GLN A 374 -2.22 -9.58 36.95
C GLN A 374 -1.94 -8.91 38.31
N ASP A 375 -0.66 -8.82 38.72
CA ASP A 375 -0.23 -8.14 39.95
C ASP A 375 -0.52 -6.63 39.88
N LEU A 376 -0.48 -6.05 38.68
CA LEU A 376 -0.95 -4.68 38.42
C LEU A 376 -2.49 -4.56 38.43
N GLY A 377 -3.22 -5.65 38.71
CA GLY A 377 -4.66 -5.70 38.89
C GLY A 377 -5.49 -5.77 37.62
N LEU A 378 -4.94 -6.31 36.53
CA LEU A 378 -5.71 -6.63 35.34
C LEU A 378 -6.32 -8.03 35.45
N ASP A 379 -7.60 -8.15 35.09
CA ASP A 379 -8.32 -9.43 34.99
C ASP A 379 -8.05 -10.06 33.61
N LEU A 380 -7.03 -10.93 33.54
CA LEU A 380 -6.52 -11.49 32.30
C LEU A 380 -6.67 -13.00 32.24
N THR A 381 -7.23 -13.47 31.13
CA THR A 381 -7.34 -14.87 30.74
C THR A 381 -6.45 -15.12 29.52
N MET A 382 -5.81 -16.29 29.46
CA MET A 382 -5.01 -16.62 28.27
C MET A 382 -5.90 -16.89 27.07
N ALA A 383 -5.52 -16.32 25.93
CA ALA A 383 -6.20 -16.55 24.67
C ALA A 383 -5.96 -17.98 24.15
N ASP A 384 -6.87 -18.48 23.34
CA ASP A 384 -6.65 -19.69 22.54
C ASP A 384 -5.52 -19.42 21.51
N ASN A 385 -4.62 -20.41 21.37
CA ASN A 385 -3.43 -20.30 20.54
C ASN A 385 -3.62 -20.76 19.09
N GLY A 386 -4.82 -21.16 18.68
CA GLY A 386 -5.13 -21.59 17.33
C GLY A 386 -5.04 -20.43 16.32
N VAL A 387 -3.89 -20.26 15.66
CA VAL A 387 -3.68 -19.14 14.73
C VAL A 387 -4.64 -19.23 13.55
N GLU A 388 -4.61 -20.31 12.79
CA GLU A 388 -5.42 -20.44 11.55
C GLU A 388 -6.93 -20.49 11.83
N SER A 389 -7.36 -21.22 12.87
CA SER A 389 -8.75 -21.24 13.29
C SER A 389 -9.23 -19.88 13.76
N GLY A 390 -8.40 -19.17 14.51
CA GLY A 390 -8.70 -17.80 14.97
C GLY A 390 -8.80 -16.80 13.82
N LEU A 391 -7.89 -16.87 12.85
CA LEU A 391 -7.97 -16.04 11.64
C LEU A 391 -9.26 -16.30 10.86
N TYR A 392 -9.64 -17.58 10.71
CA TYR A 392 -10.89 -17.95 10.04
C TYR A 392 -12.11 -17.39 10.79
N THR A 393 -12.12 -17.45 12.12
CA THR A 393 -13.21 -16.90 12.96
C THR A 393 -13.35 -15.37 12.78
N VAL A 394 -12.25 -14.63 12.83
CA VAL A 394 -12.26 -13.18 12.61
C VAL A 394 -12.71 -12.85 11.18
N TRP A 395 -12.17 -13.53 10.18
CA TRP A 395 -12.55 -13.33 8.78
C TRP A 395 -14.05 -13.58 8.56
N THR A 396 -14.56 -14.68 9.09
CA THR A 396 -16.01 -15.01 9.01
C THR A 396 -16.85 -13.93 9.68
N GLY A 397 -16.44 -13.45 10.86
CA GLY A 397 -17.14 -12.38 11.57
C GLY A 397 -17.15 -11.05 10.81
N LEU A 398 -16.02 -10.67 10.20
CA LEU A 398 -15.94 -9.48 9.36
C LEU A 398 -16.79 -9.62 8.08
N SER A 399 -16.67 -10.75 7.38
CA SER A 399 -17.39 -11.01 6.11
C SER A 399 -18.90 -11.10 6.28
N SER A 400 -19.36 -11.62 7.42
CA SER A 400 -20.79 -11.74 7.73
C SER A 400 -21.39 -10.50 8.39
N GLY A 401 -20.57 -9.47 8.68
CA GLY A 401 -20.99 -8.28 9.40
C GLY A 401 -21.21 -8.46 10.90
N GLN A 402 -20.76 -9.59 11.46
CA GLN A 402 -20.79 -9.87 12.90
C GLN A 402 -19.69 -9.14 13.69
N ILE A 403 -18.73 -8.55 13.00
CA ILE A 403 -17.71 -7.66 13.56
C ILE A 403 -17.75 -6.33 12.83
N LYS A 404 -17.90 -5.25 13.58
CA LYS A 404 -17.83 -3.87 13.11
C LYS A 404 -16.75 -3.11 13.86
N VAL A 405 -16.14 -2.14 13.19
CA VAL A 405 -14.99 -1.40 13.69
C VAL A 405 -15.30 0.09 13.68
N PHE A 406 -15.03 0.78 14.78
CA PHE A 406 -15.21 2.23 14.84
C PHE A 406 -14.15 2.93 14.00
N LYS A 407 -14.58 3.97 13.31
CA LYS A 407 -13.75 4.80 12.44
C LYS A 407 -12.56 5.46 13.17
N SER A 408 -12.69 5.65 14.49
CA SER A 408 -11.64 6.22 15.33
C SER A 408 -10.44 5.29 15.58
N LEU A 409 -10.54 3.98 15.30
CA LEU A 409 -9.48 3.01 15.51
C LEU A 409 -8.44 3.07 14.37
N ARG A 410 -7.67 4.15 14.34
CA ARG A 410 -6.75 4.47 13.23
C ARG A 410 -5.58 3.49 13.11
N ASN A 411 -5.00 3.08 14.26
CA ASN A 411 -3.89 2.12 14.23
C ASN A 411 -4.38 0.73 13.81
N TRP A 412 -5.57 0.33 14.27
CA TRP A 412 -6.20 -0.91 13.85
C TRP A 412 -6.42 -0.95 12.33
N LEU A 413 -6.98 0.12 11.78
CA LEU A 413 -7.20 0.24 10.33
C LEU A 413 -5.89 0.25 9.55
N ALA A 414 -4.85 0.88 10.08
CA ALA A 414 -3.53 0.88 9.44
C ALA A 414 -2.92 -0.54 9.38
N GLU A 415 -3.00 -1.33 10.46
CA GLU A 415 -2.54 -2.72 10.46
C GLU A 415 -3.43 -3.61 9.59
N TYR A 416 -4.76 -3.45 9.66
CA TYR A 416 -5.73 -4.20 8.85
C TYR A 416 -5.41 -4.13 7.35
N ARG A 417 -5.07 -2.96 6.85
CA ARG A 417 -4.75 -2.70 5.44
C ARG A 417 -3.52 -3.44 4.94
N ILE A 418 -2.57 -3.72 5.82
CA ILE A 418 -1.30 -4.35 5.47
C ILE A 418 -1.18 -5.80 5.95
N TYR A 419 -2.18 -6.31 6.69
CA TYR A 419 -2.18 -7.64 7.26
C TYR A 419 -2.35 -8.71 6.18
N ARG A 420 -1.25 -9.38 5.82
CA ARG A 420 -1.19 -10.25 4.65
C ARG A 420 -0.27 -11.45 4.85
N ARG A 421 -0.39 -12.41 3.96
CA ARG A 421 0.57 -13.50 3.80
C ARG A 421 1.63 -13.12 2.77
N ASP A 422 2.82 -13.67 2.91
CA ASP A 422 3.86 -13.61 1.89
C ASP A 422 3.57 -14.57 0.70
N GLU A 423 4.44 -14.57 -0.30
CA GLU A 423 4.30 -15.45 -1.48
C GLU A 423 4.38 -16.95 -1.13
N LYS A 424 4.89 -17.31 0.05
CA LYS A 424 4.98 -18.68 0.57
C LYS A 424 3.78 -19.06 1.45
N GLY A 425 2.83 -18.13 1.63
CA GLY A 425 1.64 -18.32 2.46
C GLY A 425 1.84 -18.07 3.96
N HIS A 426 3.02 -17.63 4.39
CA HIS A 426 3.27 -17.29 5.80
C HIS A 426 2.75 -15.90 6.13
N ILE A 427 2.23 -15.71 7.34
CA ILE A 427 1.82 -14.40 7.85
C ILE A 427 3.04 -13.50 7.94
N VAL A 428 2.97 -12.30 7.34
CA VAL A 428 4.01 -11.28 7.47
C VAL A 428 3.96 -10.69 8.87
N LYS A 429 4.90 -11.08 9.73
CA LYS A 429 5.03 -10.65 11.12
C LYS A 429 5.63 -9.24 11.21
N LYS A 430 4.88 -8.25 10.72
CA LYS A 430 5.24 -6.83 10.77
C LYS A 430 3.96 -6.00 10.89
N ASN A 431 3.83 -5.24 11.98
CA ASN A 431 2.63 -4.44 12.27
C ASN A 431 1.35 -5.29 12.26
N ASP A 432 1.34 -6.36 13.02
CA ASP A 432 0.23 -7.32 13.15
C ASP A 432 -0.34 -7.41 14.58
N HIS A 433 0.10 -6.53 15.46
CA HIS A 433 -0.19 -6.56 16.89
C HIS A 433 -1.67 -6.37 17.23
N LEU A 434 -2.35 -5.41 16.60
CA LEU A 434 -3.79 -5.18 16.80
C LEU A 434 -4.62 -6.26 16.09
N MET A 435 -4.10 -6.88 15.04
CA MET A 435 -4.73 -8.02 14.39
C MET A 435 -4.67 -9.27 15.28
N ASP A 436 -3.53 -9.54 15.91
CA ASP A 436 -3.40 -10.62 16.90
C ASP A 436 -4.26 -10.35 18.14
N ALA A 437 -4.23 -9.12 18.70
CA ALA A 437 -5.11 -8.72 19.79
C ALA A 437 -6.61 -8.88 19.45
N THR A 438 -7.01 -8.56 18.21
CA THR A 438 -8.38 -8.79 17.73
C THR A 438 -8.72 -10.27 17.69
N ARG A 439 -7.81 -11.11 17.22
CA ARG A 439 -7.99 -12.56 17.21
C ARG A 439 -8.20 -13.10 18.62
N TYR A 440 -7.39 -12.69 19.59
CA TYR A 440 -7.56 -13.06 20.99
C TYR A 440 -8.91 -12.64 21.54
N LEU A 441 -9.32 -11.40 21.28
CA LEU A 441 -10.63 -10.90 21.70
C LEU A 441 -11.79 -11.69 21.10
N ILE A 442 -11.77 -11.93 19.80
CA ILE A 442 -12.93 -12.54 19.11
C ILE A 442 -13.06 -14.04 19.41
N VAL A 443 -11.94 -14.73 19.62
CA VAL A 443 -11.97 -16.17 19.91
C VAL A 443 -12.31 -16.43 21.39
N THR A 444 -11.67 -15.76 22.32
CA THR A 444 -11.78 -16.05 23.76
C THR A 444 -12.67 -15.04 24.50
N GLY A 445 -12.76 -13.82 23.99
CA GLY A 445 -13.51 -12.72 24.62
C GLY A 445 -14.99 -13.01 24.89
N PRO A 446 -15.72 -13.72 24.02
CA PRO A 446 -17.14 -14.07 24.28
C PRO A 446 -17.38 -14.83 25.59
N GLU A 447 -16.43 -15.64 26.02
CA GLU A 447 -16.53 -16.46 27.25
C GLU A 447 -16.32 -15.66 28.52
N ILE A 448 -15.55 -14.56 28.44
CA ILE A 448 -15.14 -13.77 29.62
C ILE A 448 -15.82 -12.40 29.70
N ALA A 449 -16.46 -11.94 28.63
CA ALA A 449 -17.05 -10.60 28.55
C ALA A 449 -18.02 -10.30 29.71
N LYS A 450 -17.88 -9.14 30.34
CA LYS A 450 -18.68 -8.69 31.48
C LYS A 450 -19.48 -7.45 31.13
N VAL A 451 -20.62 -7.31 31.80
CA VAL A 451 -21.44 -6.09 31.76
C VAL A 451 -20.93 -5.12 32.81
N LYS A 452 -21.00 -3.83 32.52
CA LYS A 452 -20.61 -2.79 33.48
C LYS A 452 -21.37 -2.94 34.80
N PRO A 453 -20.68 -3.03 35.97
CA PRO A 453 -21.33 -3.13 37.26
C PRO A 453 -22.26 -1.94 37.49
N ALA A 454 -23.45 -2.19 37.98
CA ALA A 454 -24.35 -1.13 38.45
C ALA A 454 -23.67 -0.31 39.55
N LYS A 455 -23.73 1.02 39.48
CA LYS A 455 -23.25 1.85 40.58
C LYS A 455 -24.00 1.46 41.86
N LYS A 456 -23.31 1.00 42.87
CA LYS A 456 -23.91 0.82 44.20
C LYS A 456 -24.44 2.17 44.66
N VAL A 457 -25.74 2.33 44.64
CA VAL A 457 -26.39 3.48 45.30
C VAL A 457 -26.11 3.32 46.81
N GLN A 458 -25.26 4.14 47.36
CA GLN A 458 -25.17 4.22 48.81
C GLN A 458 -26.53 4.65 49.32
N PRO A 459 -27.17 3.89 50.22
CA PRO A 459 -28.40 4.35 50.80
C PRO A 459 -28.11 5.69 51.50
N LEU A 460 -28.89 6.71 51.17
CA LEU A 460 -28.89 7.99 51.89
C LEU A 460 -28.98 7.65 53.39
N GLY A 461 -27.91 8.00 54.12
CA GLY A 461 -27.84 7.75 55.54
C GLY A 461 -29.10 8.26 56.19
N GLN A 462 -29.76 7.39 57.00
CA GLN A 462 -30.85 7.81 57.85
C GLN A 462 -30.35 8.95 58.70
N PHE A 463 -30.82 10.15 58.43
CA PHE A 463 -30.69 11.24 59.39
C PHE A 463 -31.51 10.82 60.63
N TYR A 464 -30.86 10.34 61.68
CA TYR A 464 -31.44 10.29 62.96
C TYR A 464 -31.71 11.73 63.40
N GLY A 465 -32.97 12.13 63.37
CA GLY A 465 -33.43 13.39 63.88
C GLY A 465 -33.14 13.44 65.33
N ALA A 466 -32.36 14.39 65.75
CA ALA A 466 -32.20 14.76 67.17
C ALA A 466 -33.53 15.34 67.68
N THR A 467 -34.37 14.48 68.26
CA THR A 467 -35.44 14.91 69.11
C THR A 467 -34.85 15.09 70.51
N GLY A 468 -34.96 16.26 71.05
CA GLY A 468 -34.78 16.42 72.49
C GLY A 468 -34.11 17.72 72.94
N TRP A 469 -34.85 18.81 72.88
CA TRP A 469 -34.62 19.93 73.75
C TRP A 469 -35.99 20.48 74.19
N MET A 470 -36.49 19.96 75.34
CA MET A 470 -37.39 20.65 76.24
C MET A 470 -37.45 19.91 77.54
N GLY A 471 -37.09 20.65 78.64
CA GLY A 471 -37.39 20.21 79.97
C GLY A 471 -36.51 20.83 81.04
N ASN A 472 -36.92 22.01 81.56
CA ASN A 472 -36.56 22.71 82.78
C ASN A 472 -35.16 23.29 82.88
#